data_335b48c8fb97deb0b35a459dcf775e03
#
_entry.id   335b48c8fb97deb0b35a459dcf775e03
#
_cell.length_a   1.000
_cell.length_b   1.000
_cell.length_c   1.000
_cell.angle_alpha   90.00
_cell.angle_beta   90.00
_cell.angle_gamma   90.00
#
_symmetry.space_group_name_H-M   'P 1'
#
loop_
_entity.id
_entity.type
_entity.pdbx_description
1 polymer ?
#
loop_
_entity_poly.entity_id
_entity_poly.type
_entity_poly.pdbx_seq_one_letter_code
_entity_poly.pdbx_strand_id
1 'polypeptide(L)'
;YVEAFWKWWPDVSKDLHHFRITGGEPLLAKDTFKVLDDLIANPKPNLEVSINSNMCIPDAVFNNFIEKIKIICNEGKVKKFKIFTSAEAHGAQAEYIRHGLNYNQWLDNIHRVLREVPNCSFTCMSTYNFLSLFSFKEFSKDILDIKQEYGGHDVRLHPMILDVPFLRHPPHQAIFIMPEKFKKYVYDQVTYVHENVENPTWYGTANNRFYQWEADKFKRLYEIITYIDETHETKPHVIENRLNFIKFVNEHDRRRGTNFLKTFPEMEEEYYKWSKL
;
A
#
# COMPACT_ATOMS: atom_id res chain seq x y z
N TYR A 1 -13.87 24.31 11.90
CA TYR A 1 -12.81 23.39 12.35
C TYR A 1 -11.42 23.82 11.85
N VAL A 2 -11.26 24.15 10.56
CA VAL A 2 -9.95 24.57 9.97
C VAL A 2 -9.42 25.85 10.62
N GLU A 3 -10.26 26.87 10.80
CA GLU A 3 -9.86 28.10 11.50
C GLU A 3 -9.44 27.83 12.95
N ALA A 4 -10.16 26.95 13.66
CA ALA A 4 -9.81 26.56 15.02
C ALA A 4 -8.46 25.83 15.06
N PHE A 5 -8.22 24.92 14.11
CA PHE A 5 -6.93 24.24 13.96
C PHE A 5 -5.79 25.25 13.81
N TRP A 6 -5.90 26.25 12.91
CA TRP A 6 -4.85 27.23 12.68
C TRP A 6 -4.62 28.19 13.85
N LYS A 7 -5.65 28.46 14.65
CA LYS A 7 -5.47 29.21 15.91
C LYS A 7 -4.71 28.38 16.96
N TRP A 8 -4.91 27.09 16.96
CA TRP A 8 -4.33 26.17 17.94
C TRP A 8 -2.96 25.63 17.56
N TRP A 9 -2.70 25.53 16.25
CA TRP A 9 -1.49 24.94 15.69
C TRP A 9 -0.17 25.50 16.26
N PRO A 10 0.02 26.82 16.42
CA PRO A 10 1.26 27.39 16.96
C PRO A 10 1.62 26.88 18.36
N ASP A 11 0.63 26.57 19.17
CA ASP A 11 0.84 26.07 20.54
C ASP A 11 0.98 24.55 20.56
N VAL A 12 0.02 23.82 19.97
CA VAL A 12 0.02 22.37 20.02
C VAL A 12 1.22 21.77 19.30
N SER A 13 1.67 22.38 18.21
CA SER A 13 2.78 21.87 17.41
C SER A 13 4.14 21.93 18.10
N LYS A 14 4.27 22.65 19.22
CA LYS A 14 5.52 22.73 20.00
C LYS A 14 5.81 21.40 20.72
N ASP A 15 4.75 20.72 21.19
CA ASP A 15 4.84 19.54 22.04
C ASP A 15 4.48 18.23 21.31
N LEU A 16 4.10 18.33 20.02
CA LEU A 16 3.80 17.14 19.22
C LEU A 16 5.06 16.33 18.92
N HIS A 17 4.96 15.03 19.17
CA HIS A 17 5.97 14.06 18.70
C HIS A 17 5.61 13.43 17.36
N HIS A 18 4.31 13.31 17.06
CA HIS A 18 3.81 12.73 15.81
C HIS A 18 2.66 13.57 15.25
N PHE A 19 2.74 13.91 13.99
CA PHE A 19 1.67 14.56 13.25
C PHE A 19 1.40 13.81 11.96
N ARG A 20 0.16 13.35 11.78
CA ARG A 20 -0.24 12.61 10.58
C ARG A 20 -1.35 13.33 9.83
N ILE A 21 -1.12 13.58 8.56
CA ILE A 21 -2.09 14.17 7.64
C ILE A 21 -2.77 13.06 6.88
N THR A 22 -4.09 12.95 7.04
CA THR A 22 -4.93 11.92 6.41
C THR A 22 -6.20 12.55 5.85
N GLY A 23 -6.97 11.78 5.09
CA GLY A 23 -8.25 12.22 4.51
C GLY A 23 -8.47 11.55 3.16
N GLY A 24 -9.17 12.20 2.25
CA GLY A 24 -9.32 11.70 0.87
C GLY A 24 -7.96 11.61 0.18
N GLU A 25 -7.54 12.67 -0.53
CA GLU A 25 -6.16 12.82 -0.99
C GLU A 25 -5.59 14.12 -0.40
N PRO A 26 -4.78 14.05 0.67
CA PRO A 26 -4.27 15.22 1.36
C PRO A 26 -3.45 16.16 0.48
N LEU A 27 -2.75 15.64 -0.53
CA LEU A 27 -1.96 16.46 -1.44
C LEU A 27 -2.79 17.33 -2.39
N LEU A 28 -4.12 17.14 -2.43
CA LEU A 28 -5.04 18.05 -3.12
C LEU A 28 -5.59 19.16 -2.21
N ALA A 29 -5.31 19.10 -0.91
CA ALA A 29 -5.82 20.06 0.07
C ALA A 29 -4.83 21.22 0.28
N LYS A 30 -5.31 22.47 0.16
CA LYS A 30 -4.48 23.67 0.38
C LYS A 30 -3.87 23.74 1.79
N ASP A 31 -4.62 23.27 2.79
CA ASP A 31 -4.15 23.27 4.19
C ASP A 31 -2.98 22.32 4.42
N THR A 32 -2.85 21.24 3.66
CA THR A 32 -1.66 20.39 3.69
C THR A 32 -0.41 21.19 3.32
N PHE A 33 -0.45 21.93 2.22
CA PHE A 33 0.68 22.76 1.78
C PHE A 33 0.97 23.90 2.76
N LYS A 34 -0.06 24.46 3.38
CA LYS A 34 0.12 25.47 4.44
C LYS A 34 0.85 24.89 5.66
N VAL A 35 0.57 23.63 6.04
CA VAL A 35 1.35 22.94 7.09
C VAL A 35 2.80 22.76 6.66
N LEU A 36 3.06 22.30 5.41
CA LEU A 36 4.43 22.15 4.92
C LEU A 36 5.19 23.48 4.92
N ASP A 37 4.54 24.58 4.52
CA ASP A 37 5.12 25.91 4.55
C ASP A 37 5.44 26.38 5.98
N ASP A 38 4.56 26.09 6.94
CA ASP A 38 4.82 26.38 8.35
C ASP A 38 6.02 25.56 8.89
N LEU A 39 6.12 24.27 8.55
CA LEU A 39 7.26 23.45 8.95
C LEU A 39 8.60 23.93 8.36
N ILE A 40 8.58 24.51 7.16
CA ILE A 40 9.76 25.15 6.56
C ILE A 40 10.13 26.41 7.33
N ALA A 41 9.16 27.28 7.61
CA ALA A 41 9.38 28.56 8.30
C ALA A 41 9.67 28.41 9.80
N ASN A 42 9.03 27.43 10.45
CA ASN A 42 9.09 27.19 11.88
C ASN A 42 9.51 25.73 12.16
N PRO A 43 10.80 25.39 12.06
CA PRO A 43 11.31 24.02 12.19
C PRO A 43 10.92 23.37 13.52
N LYS A 44 10.60 22.06 13.45
CA LYS A 44 10.20 21.22 14.58
C LYS A 44 11.04 19.93 14.61
N PRO A 45 12.33 20.00 14.98
CA PRO A 45 13.29 18.90 14.83
C PRO A 45 12.97 17.65 15.67
N ASN A 46 12.02 17.72 16.59
CA ASN A 46 11.54 16.58 17.37
C ASN A 46 10.25 15.96 16.80
N LEU A 47 9.62 16.59 15.82
CA LEU A 47 8.35 16.16 15.25
C LEU A 47 8.57 15.10 14.13
N GLU A 48 7.89 13.98 14.24
CA GLU A 48 7.73 13.03 13.15
C GLU A 48 6.46 13.37 12.36
N VAL A 49 6.61 13.67 11.08
CA VAL A 49 5.50 14.00 10.19
C VAL A 49 5.21 12.83 9.27
N SER A 50 3.95 12.54 9.06
CA SER A 50 3.53 11.56 8.06
C SER A 50 2.31 12.04 7.28
N ILE A 51 2.24 11.60 6.01
CA ILE A 51 1.13 11.91 5.12
C ILE A 51 0.64 10.65 4.43
N ASN A 52 -0.68 10.53 4.25
CA ASN A 52 -1.26 9.49 3.40
C ASN A 52 -1.47 10.06 2.01
N SER A 53 -0.99 9.38 0.97
CA SER A 53 -1.23 9.76 -0.42
C SER A 53 -1.30 8.54 -1.32
N ASN A 54 -2.20 8.59 -2.30
CA ASN A 54 -2.23 7.59 -3.37
C ASN A 54 -1.10 7.75 -4.38
N MET A 55 -0.29 8.81 -4.26
CA MET A 55 0.85 9.16 -5.13
C MET A 55 0.50 9.37 -6.62
N CYS A 56 -0.79 9.32 -7.00
CA CYS A 56 -1.29 9.56 -8.36
C CYS A 56 -2.00 10.92 -8.42
N ILE A 57 -1.25 11.97 -8.20
CA ILE A 57 -1.72 13.37 -8.20
C ILE A 57 -1.17 14.10 -9.42
N PRO A 58 -1.78 15.24 -9.82
CA PRO A 58 -1.29 16.03 -10.95
C PRO A 58 0.18 16.45 -10.77
N ASP A 59 0.96 16.39 -11.84
CA ASP A 59 2.41 16.64 -11.81
C ASP A 59 2.79 17.99 -11.19
N ALA A 60 2.03 19.04 -11.48
CA ALA A 60 2.29 20.36 -10.89
C ALA A 60 2.17 20.35 -9.35
N VAL A 61 1.19 19.62 -8.83
CA VAL A 61 1.00 19.45 -7.37
C VAL A 61 2.12 18.59 -6.78
N PHE A 62 2.47 17.51 -7.48
CA PHE A 62 3.55 16.62 -7.05
C PHE A 62 4.91 17.32 -7.04
N ASN A 63 5.21 18.15 -8.06
CA ASN A 63 6.43 18.93 -8.11
C ASN A 63 6.52 19.90 -6.93
N ASN A 64 5.45 20.63 -6.65
CA ASN A 64 5.39 21.54 -5.49
C ASN A 64 5.58 20.78 -4.17
N PHE A 65 4.99 19.58 -4.05
CA PHE A 65 5.17 18.72 -2.88
C PHE A 65 6.63 18.29 -2.68
N ILE A 66 7.26 17.77 -3.73
CA ILE A 66 8.67 17.34 -3.68
C ILE A 66 9.59 18.51 -3.27
N GLU A 67 9.45 19.68 -3.86
CA GLU A 67 10.29 20.83 -3.51
C GLU A 67 10.18 21.19 -2.01
N LYS A 68 8.98 21.13 -1.45
CA LYS A 68 8.79 21.40 -0.02
C LYS A 68 9.40 20.31 0.89
N ILE A 69 9.18 19.04 0.56
CA ILE A 69 9.74 17.96 1.39
C ILE A 69 11.25 17.84 1.26
N LYS A 70 11.85 18.25 0.15
CA LYS A 70 13.32 18.40 0.04
C LYS A 70 13.86 19.35 1.10
N ILE A 71 13.27 20.54 1.23
CA ILE A 71 13.68 21.50 2.25
C ILE A 71 13.46 20.92 3.65
N ILE A 72 12.26 20.36 3.90
CA ILE A 72 11.89 19.83 5.21
C ILE A 72 12.85 18.72 5.66
N CYS A 73 13.14 17.76 4.78
CA CYS A 73 13.94 16.59 5.10
C CYS A 73 15.45 16.88 5.08
N ASN A 74 15.95 17.56 4.04
CA ASN A 74 17.38 17.72 3.85
C ASN A 74 17.99 18.79 4.78
N GLU A 75 17.16 19.76 5.22
CA GLU A 75 17.59 20.77 6.19
C GLU A 75 17.23 20.40 7.65
N GLY A 76 16.68 19.17 7.87
CA GLY A 76 16.35 18.70 9.22
C GLY A 76 15.26 19.51 9.92
N LYS A 77 14.29 20.07 9.16
CA LYS A 77 13.19 20.86 9.72
C LYS A 77 12.26 20.02 10.61
N VAL A 78 12.21 18.69 10.37
CA VAL A 78 11.50 17.72 11.19
C VAL A 78 12.42 16.54 11.50
N LYS A 79 12.08 15.75 12.53
CA LYS A 79 12.84 14.55 12.91
C LYS A 79 12.78 13.47 11.83
N LYS A 80 11.60 13.27 11.23
CA LYS A 80 11.33 12.25 10.22
C LYS A 80 10.13 12.64 9.37
N PHE A 81 10.20 12.34 8.09
CA PHE A 81 9.07 12.47 7.17
C PHE A 81 8.75 11.10 6.56
N LYS A 82 7.49 10.67 6.64
CA LYS A 82 7.04 9.39 6.11
C LYS A 82 5.81 9.57 5.23
N ILE A 83 5.80 8.85 4.11
CA ILE A 83 4.64 8.78 3.22
C ILE A 83 4.00 7.38 3.37
N PHE A 84 2.72 7.35 3.69
CA PHE A 84 1.90 6.16 3.60
C PHE A 84 1.21 6.13 2.25
N THR A 85 1.44 5.09 1.47
CA THR A 85 0.77 4.85 0.21
C THR A 85 0.10 3.48 0.20
N SER A 86 -0.62 3.13 -0.85
CA SER A 86 -1.33 1.85 -0.88
C SER A 86 -1.46 1.33 -2.31
N ALA A 87 -1.16 0.05 -2.49
CA ALA A 87 -1.51 -0.76 -3.65
C ALA A 87 -1.67 -2.22 -3.19
N GLU A 88 -2.55 -2.99 -3.84
CA GLU A 88 -2.88 -4.35 -3.44
C GLU A 88 -2.56 -5.40 -4.50
N ALA A 89 -2.00 -5.00 -5.64
CA ALA A 89 -1.69 -5.84 -6.78
C ALA A 89 -0.71 -5.11 -7.71
N HIS A 90 -0.29 -5.75 -8.80
CA HIS A 90 0.59 -5.17 -9.82
C HIS A 90 -0.20 -4.67 -11.04
N GLY A 91 0.25 -3.58 -11.64
CA GLY A 91 -0.19 -3.09 -12.95
C GLY A 91 -1.71 -2.90 -13.07
N ALA A 92 -2.28 -3.37 -14.16
CA ALA A 92 -3.71 -3.24 -14.47
C ALA A 92 -4.64 -3.83 -13.40
N GLN A 93 -4.20 -4.87 -12.67
CA GLN A 93 -4.97 -5.44 -11.57
C GLN A 93 -5.02 -4.48 -10.37
N ALA A 94 -3.93 -3.77 -10.07
CA ALA A 94 -3.92 -2.73 -9.05
C ALA A 94 -4.85 -1.56 -9.42
N GLU A 95 -4.84 -1.14 -10.67
CA GLU A 95 -5.70 -0.07 -11.21
C GLU A 95 -7.18 -0.45 -11.17
N TYR A 96 -7.50 -1.73 -11.41
CA TYR A 96 -8.85 -2.25 -11.26
C TYR A 96 -9.33 -2.20 -9.79
N ILE A 97 -8.49 -2.67 -8.86
CA ILE A 97 -8.81 -2.69 -7.42
C ILE A 97 -8.95 -1.26 -6.89
N ARG A 98 -8.08 -0.34 -7.30
CA ARG A 98 -8.06 1.06 -6.89
C ARG A 98 -8.39 1.99 -8.04
N HIS A 99 -9.64 2.36 -8.15
CA HIS A 99 -10.05 3.33 -9.17
C HIS A 99 -9.31 4.66 -9.02
N GLY A 100 -8.72 5.12 -10.12
CA GLY A 100 -7.91 6.34 -10.17
C GLY A 100 -6.42 6.13 -9.85
N LEU A 101 -5.99 4.92 -9.53
CA LEU A 101 -4.58 4.56 -9.52
C LEU A 101 -4.07 4.45 -10.97
N ASN A 102 -2.95 5.08 -11.27
CA ASN A 102 -2.09 4.77 -12.40
C ASN A 102 -0.82 4.12 -11.83
N TYR A 103 -0.65 2.84 -12.06
CA TYR A 103 0.38 2.06 -11.41
C TYR A 103 1.80 2.51 -11.75
N ASN A 104 2.03 2.86 -13.03
CA ASN A 104 3.33 3.37 -13.46
C ASN A 104 3.64 4.73 -12.83
N GLN A 105 2.68 5.66 -12.83
CA GLN A 105 2.85 6.95 -12.17
C GLN A 105 3.11 6.78 -10.67
N TRP A 106 2.43 5.82 -10.03
CA TRP A 106 2.64 5.48 -8.62
C TRP A 106 4.09 5.05 -8.35
N LEU A 107 4.63 4.12 -9.15
CA LEU A 107 6.02 3.69 -9.06
C LEU A 107 7.00 4.84 -9.34
N ASP A 108 6.81 5.55 -10.45
CA ASP A 108 7.69 6.66 -10.84
C ASP A 108 7.76 7.73 -9.76
N ASN A 109 6.63 8.07 -9.15
CA ASN A 109 6.57 9.06 -8.09
C ASN A 109 7.25 8.58 -6.80
N ILE A 110 7.16 7.30 -6.45
CA ILE A 110 7.91 6.72 -5.32
C ILE A 110 9.43 6.78 -5.59
N HIS A 111 9.87 6.29 -6.75
CA HIS A 111 11.29 6.36 -7.14
C HIS A 111 11.81 7.79 -7.13
N ARG A 112 11.02 8.73 -7.63
CA ARG A 112 11.39 10.13 -7.65
C ARG A 112 11.55 10.70 -6.24
N VAL A 113 10.62 10.43 -5.32
CA VAL A 113 10.76 10.87 -3.92
C VAL A 113 12.00 10.27 -3.29
N LEU A 114 12.22 8.96 -3.40
CA LEU A 114 13.35 8.29 -2.75
C LEU A 114 14.71 8.75 -3.30
N ARG A 115 14.78 9.06 -4.59
CA ARG A 115 15.98 9.60 -5.22
C ARG A 115 16.27 11.04 -4.83
N GLU A 116 15.24 11.89 -4.80
CA GLU A 116 15.38 13.33 -4.58
C GLU A 116 15.35 13.73 -3.09
N VAL A 117 14.76 12.87 -2.25
CA VAL A 117 14.57 13.12 -0.81
C VAL A 117 15.02 11.88 0.00
N PRO A 118 16.32 11.58 0.07
CA PRO A 118 16.84 10.34 0.68
C PRO A 118 16.46 10.17 2.17
N ASN A 119 16.10 11.26 2.87
CA ASN A 119 15.63 11.23 4.25
C ASN A 119 14.11 11.05 4.40
N CYS A 120 13.40 10.78 3.31
CA CYS A 120 11.99 10.38 3.30
C CYS A 120 11.87 8.85 3.26
N SER A 121 10.82 8.31 3.84
CA SER A 121 10.52 6.88 3.81
C SER A 121 9.06 6.61 3.45
N PHE A 122 8.82 5.44 2.85
CA PHE A 122 7.48 4.97 2.53
C PHE A 122 7.03 3.81 3.42
N THR A 123 5.73 3.74 3.62
CA THR A 123 5.04 2.51 4.04
C THR A 123 3.91 2.25 3.05
N CYS A 124 3.98 1.17 2.31
CA CYS A 124 2.90 0.70 1.47
C CYS A 124 1.96 -0.18 2.30
N MET A 125 0.74 0.31 2.51
CA MET A 125 -0.32 -0.43 3.21
C MET A 125 -1.16 -1.18 2.18
N SER A 126 -0.92 -2.49 2.06
CA SER A 126 -1.58 -3.36 1.08
C SER A 126 -2.66 -4.19 1.75
N THR A 127 -3.91 -3.75 1.67
CA THR A 127 -5.03 -4.51 2.22
C THR A 127 -5.31 -5.73 1.34
N TYR A 128 -4.62 -6.83 1.65
CA TYR A 128 -4.70 -8.06 0.87
C TYR A 128 -6.13 -8.58 0.80
N ASN A 129 -6.63 -8.77 -0.39
CA ASN A 129 -8.00 -9.19 -0.70
C ASN A 129 -7.99 -10.27 -1.79
N PHE A 130 -9.16 -10.79 -2.15
CA PHE A 130 -9.24 -11.87 -3.13
C PHE A 130 -8.65 -11.48 -4.51
N LEU A 131 -8.81 -10.24 -4.94
CA LEU A 131 -8.26 -9.77 -6.22
C LEU A 131 -6.73 -9.54 -6.17
N SER A 132 -6.13 -9.40 -5.00
CA SER A 132 -4.68 -9.32 -4.83
C SER A 132 -3.99 -10.62 -5.25
N LEU A 133 -4.71 -11.73 -5.20
CA LEU A 133 -4.20 -13.09 -5.34
C LEU A 133 -3.35 -13.30 -6.60
N PHE A 134 -3.69 -12.67 -7.71
CA PHE A 134 -3.16 -13.07 -9.01
C PHE A 134 -1.85 -12.39 -9.40
N SER A 135 -1.56 -11.20 -8.87
CA SER A 135 -0.33 -10.45 -9.18
C SER A 135 0.38 -9.86 -7.96
N PHE A 136 0.08 -10.33 -6.75
CA PHE A 136 0.75 -9.84 -5.55
C PHE A 136 2.23 -10.24 -5.49
N LYS A 137 2.63 -11.34 -6.14
CA LYS A 137 4.03 -11.73 -6.28
C LYS A 137 4.82 -10.70 -7.10
N GLU A 138 4.27 -10.27 -8.23
CA GLU A 138 4.85 -9.25 -9.10
C GLU A 138 4.92 -7.91 -8.37
N PHE A 139 3.86 -7.54 -7.66
CA PHE A 139 3.86 -6.37 -6.78
C PHE A 139 4.95 -6.45 -5.69
N SER A 140 5.13 -7.63 -5.09
CA SER A 140 6.19 -7.85 -4.09
C SER A 140 7.60 -7.72 -4.68
N LYS A 141 7.78 -8.05 -5.98
CA LYS A 141 9.04 -7.81 -6.69
C LYS A 141 9.32 -6.32 -6.82
N ASP A 142 8.35 -5.52 -7.26
CA ASP A 142 8.52 -4.06 -7.36
C ASP A 142 8.90 -3.45 -6.01
N ILE A 143 8.27 -3.90 -4.92
CA ILE A 143 8.63 -3.46 -3.55
C ILE A 143 10.06 -3.87 -3.19
N LEU A 144 10.47 -5.09 -3.56
CA LEU A 144 11.85 -5.56 -3.30
C LEU A 144 12.86 -4.76 -4.13
N ASP A 145 12.58 -4.48 -5.40
CA ASP A 145 13.42 -3.69 -6.28
C ASP A 145 13.65 -2.28 -5.71
N ILE A 146 12.59 -1.63 -5.21
CA ILE A 146 12.69 -0.36 -4.48
C ILE A 146 13.60 -0.49 -3.25
N LYS A 147 13.42 -1.55 -2.45
CA LYS A 147 14.27 -1.80 -1.27
C LYS A 147 15.74 -2.00 -1.67
N GLN A 148 16.00 -2.70 -2.78
CA GLN A 148 17.36 -2.95 -3.27
C GLN A 148 18.02 -1.70 -3.83
N GLU A 149 17.28 -0.88 -4.56
CA GLU A 149 17.79 0.34 -5.17
C GLU A 149 18.11 1.43 -4.14
N TYR A 150 17.25 1.61 -3.13
CA TYR A 150 17.36 2.70 -2.16
C TYR A 150 17.77 2.27 -0.75
N GLY A 151 17.81 0.98 -0.48
CA GLY A 151 18.30 0.44 0.79
C GLY A 151 19.83 0.51 0.87
N GLY A 152 20.34 0.60 2.10
CA GLY A 152 21.78 0.67 2.34
C GLY A 152 22.12 0.40 3.79
N HIS A 153 23.42 0.43 4.09
CA HIS A 153 23.95 0.17 5.45
C HIS A 153 23.67 1.30 6.46
N ASP A 154 23.12 2.44 6.02
CA ASP A 154 22.68 3.48 6.94
C ASP A 154 21.29 3.11 7.50
N VAL A 155 21.30 2.53 8.69
CA VAL A 155 20.19 1.88 9.37
C VAL A 155 19.05 2.84 9.77
N ARG A 156 19.21 4.15 9.55
CA ARG A 156 18.29 5.16 10.11
C ARG A 156 16.98 5.29 9.34
N LEU A 157 16.95 4.88 8.06
CA LEU A 157 15.74 5.00 7.24
C LEU A 157 15.49 3.74 6.42
N HIS A 158 14.33 3.15 6.61
CA HIS A 158 13.79 2.11 5.73
C HIS A 158 13.14 2.78 4.53
N PRO A 159 13.69 2.69 3.31
CA PRO A 159 13.14 3.40 2.15
C PRO A 159 11.69 3.00 1.88
N MET A 160 11.39 1.72 1.98
CA MET A 160 10.07 1.14 1.76
C MET A 160 9.76 0.06 2.79
N ILE A 161 8.57 0.12 3.36
CA ILE A 161 7.99 -0.92 4.22
C ILE A 161 6.72 -1.44 3.53
N LEU A 162 6.54 -2.76 3.50
CA LEU A 162 5.33 -3.42 3.04
C LEU A 162 4.51 -3.89 4.23
N ASP A 163 3.36 -3.24 4.47
CA ASP A 163 2.41 -3.63 5.49
C ASP A 163 1.19 -4.31 4.87
N VAL A 164 0.93 -5.57 5.23
CA VAL A 164 -0.08 -6.43 4.59
C VAL A 164 -1.18 -6.82 5.59
N PRO A 165 -2.14 -5.93 5.87
CA PRO A 165 -3.36 -6.32 6.55
C PRO A 165 -4.27 -7.13 5.61
N PHE A 166 -5.13 -8.00 6.18
CA PHE A 166 -6.07 -8.82 5.40
C PHE A 166 -7.46 -8.23 5.43
N LEU A 167 -8.10 -8.16 4.25
CA LEU A 167 -9.48 -7.74 4.14
C LEU A 167 -10.42 -8.79 4.76
N ARG A 168 -11.24 -8.36 5.72
CA ARG A 168 -12.29 -9.19 6.34
C ARG A 168 -13.68 -8.78 5.88
N HIS A 169 -13.87 -7.50 5.64
CA HIS A 169 -15.12 -6.91 5.21
C HIS A 169 -14.89 -5.94 4.04
N PRO A 170 -15.71 -6.00 2.99
CA PRO A 170 -16.86 -6.92 2.81
C PRO A 170 -16.40 -8.36 2.52
N PRO A 171 -17.10 -9.39 3.05
CA PRO A 171 -16.65 -10.78 2.99
C PRO A 171 -16.55 -11.35 1.57
N HIS A 172 -17.33 -10.83 0.61
CA HIS A 172 -17.25 -11.23 -0.80
C HIS A 172 -15.96 -10.76 -1.51
N GLN A 173 -15.14 -9.93 -0.89
CA GLN A 173 -13.81 -9.56 -1.40
C GLN A 173 -12.67 -10.18 -0.57
N ALA A 174 -13.00 -10.88 0.51
CA ALA A 174 -12.00 -11.50 1.35
C ALA A 174 -11.46 -12.78 0.70
N ILE A 175 -10.24 -13.17 1.08
CA ILE A 175 -9.56 -14.37 0.56
C ILE A 175 -10.35 -15.67 0.77
N PHE A 176 -11.27 -15.69 1.73
CA PHE A 176 -12.08 -16.88 2.05
C PHE A 176 -12.97 -17.39 0.91
N ILE A 177 -13.26 -16.58 -0.10
CA ILE A 177 -14.07 -17.04 -1.24
C ILE A 177 -13.27 -17.83 -2.28
N MET A 178 -11.93 -17.85 -2.14
CA MET A 178 -11.08 -18.45 -3.15
C MET A 178 -11.32 -19.96 -3.28
N PRO A 179 -11.25 -20.51 -4.49
CA PRO A 179 -11.20 -21.97 -4.71
C PRO A 179 -9.86 -22.55 -4.24
N GLU A 180 -9.89 -23.83 -3.81
CA GLU A 180 -8.68 -24.54 -3.38
C GLU A 180 -7.57 -24.51 -4.43
N LYS A 181 -7.91 -24.67 -5.70
CA LYS A 181 -6.94 -24.63 -6.82
C LYS A 181 -6.10 -23.34 -6.90
N PHE A 182 -6.57 -22.24 -6.28
CA PHE A 182 -5.84 -20.98 -6.26
C PHE A 182 -4.84 -20.84 -5.10
N LYS A 183 -4.78 -21.80 -4.18
CA LYS A 183 -3.76 -21.82 -3.11
C LYS A 183 -2.33 -21.72 -3.66
N LYS A 184 -2.08 -22.24 -4.87
CA LYS A 184 -0.78 -22.13 -5.54
C LYS A 184 -0.25 -20.70 -5.63
N TYR A 185 -1.12 -19.73 -5.88
CA TYR A 185 -0.72 -18.32 -5.96
C TYR A 185 -0.23 -17.80 -4.60
N VAL A 186 -0.91 -18.19 -3.52
CA VAL A 186 -0.49 -17.81 -2.16
C VAL A 186 0.83 -18.48 -1.80
N TYR A 187 0.99 -19.78 -2.10
CA TYR A 187 2.25 -20.47 -1.87
C TYR A 187 3.42 -19.81 -2.58
N ASP A 188 3.26 -19.45 -3.84
CA ASP A 188 4.28 -18.76 -4.62
C ASP A 188 4.66 -17.40 -4.02
N GLN A 189 3.68 -16.64 -3.53
CA GLN A 189 3.91 -15.34 -2.89
C GLN A 189 4.64 -15.49 -1.57
N VAL A 190 4.18 -16.40 -0.72
CA VAL A 190 4.80 -16.69 0.58
C VAL A 190 6.24 -17.15 0.40
N THR A 191 6.47 -18.10 -0.52
CA THR A 191 7.81 -18.60 -0.84
C THR A 191 8.71 -17.47 -1.30
N TYR A 192 8.25 -16.68 -2.27
CA TYR A 192 9.02 -15.55 -2.81
C TYR A 192 9.45 -14.56 -1.71
N VAL A 193 8.51 -14.17 -0.83
CA VAL A 193 8.84 -13.22 0.24
C VAL A 193 9.82 -13.83 1.23
N HIS A 194 9.64 -15.09 1.63
CA HIS A 194 10.53 -15.77 2.57
C HIS A 194 11.94 -15.99 2.02
N GLU A 195 12.09 -16.29 0.73
CA GLU A 195 13.41 -16.41 0.07
C GLU A 195 14.16 -15.08 -0.02
N ASN A 196 13.45 -13.97 0.11
CA ASN A 196 14.00 -12.61 0.03
C ASN A 196 13.98 -11.86 1.36
N VAL A 197 13.92 -12.58 2.48
CA VAL A 197 14.03 -12.01 3.83
C VAL A 197 15.48 -11.66 4.11
N GLU A 198 15.67 -10.60 4.85
CA GLU A 198 16.95 -10.16 5.35
C GLU A 198 17.46 -11.10 6.46
N ASN A 199 18.68 -11.60 6.29
CA ASN A 199 19.37 -12.29 7.37
C ASN A 199 20.01 -11.23 8.28
N PRO A 200 19.59 -11.09 9.54
CA PRO A 200 20.21 -10.16 10.46
C PRO A 200 21.67 -10.52 10.66
N THR A 201 22.56 -9.61 10.32
CA THR A 201 23.97 -9.72 10.63
C THR A 201 24.28 -8.94 11.90
N TRP A 202 25.38 -9.28 12.60
CA TRP A 202 25.84 -8.54 13.79
C TRP A 202 26.15 -7.05 13.51
N TYR A 203 26.24 -6.66 12.25
CA TYR A 203 26.60 -5.31 11.79
C TYR A 203 25.38 -4.49 11.31
N GLY A 204 24.17 -4.95 11.57
CA GLY A 204 22.93 -4.27 11.15
C GLY A 204 22.36 -4.85 9.86
N THR A 205 21.21 -4.33 9.49
CA THR A 205 20.43 -4.75 8.33
C THR A 205 20.66 -3.77 7.19
N ALA A 206 20.86 -4.26 5.98
CA ALA A 206 21.09 -3.42 4.80
C ALA A 206 19.83 -2.72 4.30
N ASN A 207 18.65 -3.00 4.86
CA ASN A 207 17.33 -2.45 4.50
C ASN A 207 16.97 -2.67 3.01
N ASN A 208 17.61 -3.62 2.34
CA ASN A 208 17.44 -3.90 0.92
C ASN A 208 16.71 -5.21 0.64
N ARG A 209 16.09 -5.81 1.66
CA ARG A 209 15.28 -7.03 1.59
C ARG A 209 14.02 -6.87 2.44
N PHE A 210 13.14 -7.87 2.39
CA PHE A 210 12.01 -7.92 3.33
C PHE A 210 12.50 -8.17 4.76
N TYR A 211 11.86 -7.53 5.73
CA TYR A 211 12.09 -7.81 7.13
C TYR A 211 11.38 -9.09 7.55
N GLN A 212 11.89 -9.77 8.56
CA GLN A 212 11.24 -10.95 9.10
C GLN A 212 9.77 -10.70 9.47
N TRP A 213 9.46 -9.57 10.09
CA TRP A 213 8.09 -9.23 10.47
C TRP A 213 7.16 -8.92 9.27
N GLU A 214 7.70 -8.49 8.12
CA GLU A 214 6.93 -8.38 6.87
C GLU A 214 6.58 -9.80 6.37
N ALA A 215 7.55 -10.71 6.36
CA ALA A 215 7.36 -12.10 5.96
C ALA A 215 6.42 -12.86 6.91
N ASP A 216 6.45 -12.59 8.20
CA ASP A 216 5.54 -13.20 9.18
C ASP A 216 4.05 -12.88 8.91
N LYS A 217 3.75 -11.76 8.26
CA LYS A 217 2.39 -11.45 7.81
C LYS A 217 1.95 -12.38 6.67
N PHE A 218 2.87 -12.71 5.75
CA PHE A 218 2.61 -13.71 4.71
C PHE A 218 2.43 -15.12 5.29
N LYS A 219 3.12 -15.46 6.37
CA LYS A 219 2.89 -16.71 7.09
C LYS A 219 1.45 -16.80 7.62
N ARG A 220 0.89 -15.70 8.11
CA ARG A 220 -0.54 -15.66 8.51
C ARG A 220 -1.47 -15.90 7.33
N LEU A 221 -1.15 -15.39 6.15
CA LEU A 221 -1.91 -15.66 4.94
C LEU A 221 -1.89 -17.15 4.62
N TYR A 222 -0.72 -17.78 4.69
CA TYR A 222 -0.58 -19.23 4.55
C TYR A 222 -1.46 -19.98 5.54
N GLU A 223 -1.46 -19.63 6.81
CA GLU A 223 -2.30 -20.23 7.84
C GLU A 223 -3.80 -20.11 7.51
N ILE A 224 -4.25 -18.96 7.03
CA ILE A 224 -5.65 -18.74 6.65
C ILE A 224 -6.07 -19.69 5.53
N ILE A 225 -5.24 -19.90 4.52
CA ILE A 225 -5.60 -20.73 3.36
C ILE A 225 -5.53 -22.23 3.63
N THR A 226 -4.89 -22.67 4.72
CA THR A 226 -4.88 -24.10 5.10
C THR A 226 -6.28 -24.65 5.35
N TYR A 227 -7.21 -23.80 5.81
CA TYR A 227 -8.61 -24.17 6.07
C TYR A 227 -9.51 -24.17 4.84
N ILE A 228 -8.98 -23.76 3.67
CA ILE A 228 -9.73 -23.74 2.42
C ILE A 228 -9.52 -25.08 1.72
N ASP A 229 -10.55 -25.90 1.70
CA ASP A 229 -10.60 -27.21 1.04
C ASP A 229 -11.92 -27.35 0.27
N GLU A 230 -12.15 -28.49 -0.37
CA GLU A 230 -13.39 -28.78 -1.10
C GLU A 230 -14.62 -28.66 -0.19
N THR A 231 -14.50 -29.07 1.10
CA THR A 231 -15.59 -28.93 2.07
C THR A 231 -15.88 -27.45 2.38
N HIS A 232 -14.83 -26.62 2.47
CA HIS A 232 -14.99 -25.19 2.64
C HIS A 232 -15.77 -24.56 1.46
N GLU A 233 -15.48 -25.00 0.24
CA GLU A 233 -16.12 -24.46 -0.96
C GLU A 233 -17.63 -24.69 -1.04
N THR A 234 -18.12 -25.72 -0.37
CA THR A 234 -19.56 -26.05 -0.34
C THR A 234 -20.34 -25.37 0.77
N LYS A 235 -19.68 -24.63 1.66
CA LYS A 235 -20.36 -23.92 2.77
C LYS A 235 -21.31 -22.84 2.25
N PRO A 236 -22.54 -22.74 2.76
CA PRO A 236 -23.54 -21.77 2.28
C PRO A 236 -23.06 -20.33 2.25
N HIS A 237 -22.33 -19.90 3.27
CA HIS A 237 -21.80 -18.52 3.31
C HIS A 237 -20.68 -18.27 2.28
N VAL A 238 -19.93 -19.30 1.87
CA VAL A 238 -18.93 -19.16 0.80
C VAL A 238 -19.61 -19.00 -0.55
N ILE A 239 -20.63 -19.85 -0.80
CA ILE A 239 -21.47 -19.79 -2.01
C ILE A 239 -22.13 -18.40 -2.14
N GLU A 240 -22.77 -17.91 -1.07
CA GLU A 240 -23.38 -16.60 -1.04
C GLU A 240 -22.37 -15.48 -1.35
N ASN A 241 -21.19 -15.53 -0.75
CA ASN A 241 -20.17 -14.52 -0.99
C ASN A 241 -19.59 -14.59 -2.40
N ARG A 242 -19.50 -15.78 -3.03
CA ARG A 242 -19.14 -15.91 -4.44
C ARG A 242 -20.18 -15.27 -5.36
N LEU A 243 -21.47 -15.48 -5.09
CA LEU A 243 -22.55 -14.77 -5.80
C LEU A 243 -22.47 -13.25 -5.63
N ASN A 244 -22.22 -12.79 -4.41
CA ASN A 244 -22.06 -11.37 -4.14
C ASN A 244 -20.81 -10.79 -4.79
N PHE A 245 -19.74 -11.56 -4.92
CA PHE A 245 -18.55 -11.17 -5.69
C PHE A 245 -18.87 -10.96 -7.17
N ILE A 246 -19.62 -11.86 -7.80
CA ILE A 246 -20.05 -11.71 -9.21
C ILE A 246 -20.90 -10.43 -9.38
N LYS A 247 -21.84 -10.19 -8.48
CA LYS A 247 -22.63 -8.95 -8.50
C LYS A 247 -21.75 -7.71 -8.35
N PHE A 248 -20.76 -7.78 -7.47
CA PHE A 248 -19.82 -6.70 -7.23
C PHE A 248 -18.99 -6.37 -8.48
N VAL A 249 -18.34 -7.36 -9.11
CA VAL A 249 -17.50 -7.11 -10.29
C VAL A 249 -18.31 -6.63 -11.49
N ASN A 250 -19.51 -7.15 -11.69
CA ASN A 250 -20.41 -6.70 -12.75
C ASN A 250 -20.83 -5.21 -12.56
N GLU A 251 -21.15 -4.84 -11.33
CA GLU A 251 -21.55 -3.46 -11.03
C GLU A 251 -20.32 -2.53 -11.06
N HIS A 252 -19.16 -3.01 -10.64
CA HIS A 252 -17.90 -2.27 -10.78
C HIS A 252 -17.61 -1.96 -12.25
N ASP A 253 -17.67 -2.96 -13.12
CA ASP A 253 -17.43 -2.80 -14.55
C ASP A 253 -18.44 -1.83 -15.18
N ARG A 254 -19.72 -2.00 -14.85
CA ARG A 254 -20.78 -1.11 -15.34
C ARG A 254 -20.56 0.36 -14.96
N ARG A 255 -20.14 0.63 -13.72
CA ARG A 255 -19.94 1.99 -13.21
C ARG A 255 -18.66 2.63 -13.70
N ARG A 256 -17.62 1.85 -13.93
CA ARG A 256 -16.28 2.35 -14.17
C ARG A 256 -15.81 2.16 -15.61
N GLY A 257 -16.59 1.46 -16.44
CA GLY A 257 -16.20 1.15 -17.82
C GLY A 257 -14.99 0.20 -17.89
N THR A 258 -14.81 -0.64 -16.85
CA THR A 258 -13.74 -1.65 -16.80
C THR A 258 -14.22 -2.98 -17.36
N ASN A 259 -13.33 -3.98 -17.43
CA ASN A 259 -13.66 -5.34 -17.82
C ASN A 259 -12.92 -6.33 -16.92
N PHE A 260 -13.65 -6.97 -16.02
CA PHE A 260 -13.10 -7.89 -15.04
C PHE A 260 -12.32 -9.05 -15.68
N LEU A 261 -12.93 -9.76 -16.62
CA LEU A 261 -12.29 -10.92 -17.26
C LEU A 261 -11.09 -10.56 -18.11
N LYS A 262 -11.05 -9.36 -18.69
CA LYS A 262 -9.86 -8.87 -19.37
C LYS A 262 -8.71 -8.58 -18.40
N THR A 263 -9.04 -8.11 -17.21
CA THR A 263 -8.05 -7.75 -16.16
C THR A 263 -7.62 -8.96 -15.34
N PHE A 264 -8.52 -9.92 -15.12
CA PHE A 264 -8.30 -11.14 -14.35
C PHE A 264 -8.68 -12.37 -15.17
N PRO A 265 -7.94 -12.69 -16.24
CA PRO A 265 -8.23 -13.86 -17.08
C PRO A 265 -8.18 -15.18 -16.31
N GLU A 266 -7.43 -15.25 -15.21
CA GLU A 266 -7.33 -16.41 -14.30
C GLU A 266 -8.70 -16.77 -13.67
N MET A 267 -9.61 -15.82 -13.64
CA MET A 267 -10.95 -15.97 -13.07
C MET A 267 -12.01 -16.46 -14.07
N GLU A 268 -11.69 -16.63 -15.34
CA GLU A 268 -12.70 -16.88 -16.37
C GLU A 268 -13.59 -18.10 -16.04
N GLU A 269 -12.97 -19.23 -15.73
CA GLU A 269 -13.69 -20.47 -15.37
C GLU A 269 -14.57 -20.27 -14.13
N GLU A 270 -14.01 -19.68 -13.06
CA GLU A 270 -14.73 -19.46 -11.80
C GLU A 270 -15.82 -18.41 -11.92
N TYR A 271 -15.60 -17.39 -12.73
CA TYR A 271 -16.62 -16.37 -12.99
C TYR A 271 -17.88 -16.99 -13.61
N TYR A 272 -17.74 -17.81 -14.64
CA TYR A 272 -18.90 -18.48 -15.25
C TYR A 272 -19.52 -19.55 -14.36
N LYS A 273 -18.72 -20.27 -13.56
CA LYS A 273 -19.21 -21.22 -12.56
C LYS A 273 -20.03 -20.52 -11.49
N TRP A 274 -19.50 -19.44 -10.91
CA TRP A 274 -20.17 -18.69 -9.84
C TRP A 274 -21.37 -17.89 -10.31
N SER A 275 -21.43 -17.50 -11.58
CA SER A 275 -22.59 -16.84 -12.15
C SER A 275 -23.82 -17.74 -12.27
N LYS A 276 -23.65 -19.07 -12.10
CA LYS A 276 -24.70 -20.07 -12.17
C LYS A 276 -25.14 -20.60 -10.79
N LEU A 277 -24.48 -20.18 -9.71
CA LEU A 277 -24.86 -20.54 -8.35
C LEU A 277 -26.16 -19.86 -7.94
#